data_31b8a41013a169d16fd3ea5c06f14232
#
_entry.id   31b8a41013a169d16fd3ea5c06f14232
#
_cell.length_a   1.000
_cell.length_b   1.000
_cell.length_c   1.000
_cell.angle_alpha   90.00
_cell.angle_beta   90.00
_cell.angle_gamma   90.00
#
_symmetry.space_group_name_H-M   'P 1'
#
loop_
_entity.id
_entity.type
_entity.pdbx_description
1 polymer ?
#
loop_
_entity_poly.entity_id
_entity_poly.type
_entity_poly.pdbx_seq_one_letter_code
_entity_poly.pdbx_strand_id
1 'polypeptide(L)'
;MLSVAFPSSGYQLRYSPIGYRSQFHCTPRPQWVFVLEGEMEIGLQDGSSRVLKAGGHCYAADSLPPGATFDSKVHGHWSAQRGANALVTLFVW
;
A
#
# COMPACT_ATOMS: atom_id res chain seq x y z
N MET A 1 7.07 -10.77 -23.56
CA MET A 1 5.60 -11.01 -23.43
C MET A 1 4.97 -9.89 -22.62
N LEU A 2 3.84 -9.37 -23.04
CA LEU A 2 3.14 -8.28 -22.35
C LEU A 2 1.76 -8.76 -21.91
N SER A 3 1.27 -8.17 -20.80
CA SER A 3 -0.15 -8.27 -20.47
C SER A 3 -0.99 -7.48 -21.46
N VAL A 4 -2.31 -7.65 -21.43
CA VAL A 4 -3.21 -6.69 -22.05
C VAL A 4 -3.05 -5.34 -21.34
N ALA A 5 -3.40 -4.25 -22.02
CA ALA A 5 -3.40 -2.94 -21.41
C ALA A 5 -4.62 -2.77 -20.49
N PHE A 6 -4.39 -2.29 -19.26
CA PHE A 6 -5.46 -1.99 -18.32
C PHE A 6 -5.69 -0.48 -18.28
N PRO A 7 -6.94 -0.01 -18.33
CA PRO A 7 -7.21 1.41 -18.16
C PRO A 7 -6.87 1.86 -16.75
N SER A 8 -6.37 3.08 -16.61
CA SER A 8 -6.14 3.70 -15.32
C SER A 8 -6.55 5.16 -15.36
N SER A 9 -6.95 5.70 -14.20
CA SER A 9 -7.37 7.10 -14.07
C SER A 9 -6.24 7.99 -13.59
N GLY A 10 -5.27 7.44 -12.88
CA GLY A 10 -4.17 8.24 -12.37
C GLY A 10 -3.11 7.40 -11.67
N TYR A 11 -2.04 8.09 -11.29
CA TYR A 11 -0.98 7.48 -10.48
C TYR A 11 -0.33 8.53 -9.58
N GLN A 12 0.28 8.06 -8.49
CA GLN A 12 1.05 8.90 -7.59
C GLN A 12 2.33 8.17 -7.18
N LEU A 13 3.40 8.92 -7.07
CA LEU A 13 4.66 8.45 -6.49
C LEU A 13 4.72 8.90 -5.04
N ARG A 14 5.23 8.02 -4.17
CA ARG A 14 5.41 8.31 -2.77
C ARG A 14 6.81 7.96 -2.33
N TYR A 15 7.46 8.89 -1.66
CA TYR A 15 8.72 8.69 -0.98
C TYR A 15 8.46 8.54 0.52
N SER A 16 8.94 7.43 1.10
CA SER A 16 8.82 7.17 2.53
C SER A 16 10.22 7.04 3.12
N PRO A 17 10.62 7.94 4.01
CA PRO A 17 11.98 7.92 4.57
C PRO A 17 12.17 6.72 5.48
N ILE A 18 13.45 6.44 5.80
CA ILE A 18 13.82 5.42 6.78
C ILE A 18 13.10 5.71 8.09
N GLY A 19 12.48 4.67 8.66
CA GLY A 19 11.71 4.78 9.90
C GLY A 19 10.23 5.12 9.71
N TYR A 20 9.78 5.38 8.49
CA TYR A 20 8.37 5.67 8.24
C TYR A 20 7.50 4.47 8.63
N ARG A 21 6.42 4.78 9.34
CA ARG A 21 5.35 3.82 9.64
C ARG A 21 4.02 4.57 9.70
N SER A 22 3.02 4.03 9.00
CA SER A 22 1.67 4.57 9.10
C SER A 22 0.92 3.93 10.27
N GLN A 23 -0.16 4.57 10.67
CA GLN A 23 -1.20 3.94 11.47
C GLN A 23 -2.13 3.15 10.54
N PHE A 24 -3.08 2.39 11.12
CA PHE A 24 -4.13 1.77 10.32
C PHE A 24 -4.91 2.83 9.56
N HIS A 25 -5.11 2.59 8.28
CA HIS A 25 -5.87 3.47 7.40
C HIS A 25 -6.45 2.65 6.26
N CYS A 26 -7.56 3.14 5.69
CA CYS A 26 -8.17 2.55 4.51
C CYS A 26 -7.59 3.16 3.24
N THR A 27 -7.65 2.42 2.14
CA THR A 27 -7.38 3.02 0.85
C THR A 27 -8.50 3.98 0.47
N PRO A 28 -8.19 5.15 -0.11
CA PRO A 28 -9.23 6.08 -0.56
C PRO A 28 -10.08 5.51 -1.70
N ARG A 29 -9.47 4.62 -2.48
CA ARG A 29 -10.08 3.90 -3.60
C ARG A 29 -9.26 2.65 -3.90
N PRO A 30 -9.82 1.62 -4.56
CA PRO A 30 -9.03 0.47 -4.99
C PRO A 30 -7.87 0.91 -5.87
N GLN A 31 -6.69 0.38 -5.59
CA GLN A 31 -5.47 0.78 -6.29
C GLN A 31 -4.41 -0.30 -6.26
N TRP A 32 -3.57 -0.30 -7.28
CA TRP A 32 -2.34 -1.07 -7.28
C TRP A 32 -1.24 -0.31 -6.55
N VAL A 33 -0.39 -1.04 -5.84
CA VAL A 33 0.79 -0.50 -5.18
C VAL A 33 1.99 -1.28 -5.70
N PHE A 34 2.96 -0.58 -6.29
CA PHE A 34 4.22 -1.16 -6.76
C PHE A 34 5.36 -0.61 -5.94
N VAL A 35 6.26 -1.48 -5.50
CA VAL A 35 7.50 -1.06 -4.83
C VAL A 35 8.56 -0.87 -5.90
N LEU A 36 9.04 0.36 -6.04
CA LEU A 36 10.08 0.72 -7.02
C LEU A 36 11.48 0.65 -6.41
N GLU A 37 11.63 1.08 -5.16
CA GLU A 37 12.89 1.05 -4.42
C GLU A 37 12.62 0.75 -2.95
N GLY A 38 13.55 0.06 -2.30
CA GLY A 38 13.45 -0.27 -0.89
C GLY A 38 12.52 -1.44 -0.61
N GLU A 39 12.02 -1.49 0.62
CA GLU A 39 11.15 -2.56 1.10
C GLU A 39 9.99 -1.98 1.88
N MET A 40 8.80 -2.51 1.63
CA MET A 40 7.58 -2.09 2.31
C MET A 40 6.96 -3.27 3.06
N GLU A 41 6.71 -3.09 4.34
CA GLU A 41 5.88 -4.03 5.10
C GLU A 41 4.44 -3.54 5.11
N ILE A 42 3.50 -4.44 4.86
CA ILE A 42 2.07 -4.19 4.97
C ILE A 42 1.50 -5.11 6.02
N GLY A 43 0.82 -4.55 7.02
CA GLY A 43 0.20 -5.30 8.09
C GLY A 43 -1.31 -5.23 8.03
N LEU A 44 -1.97 -6.34 8.35
CA LEU A 44 -3.41 -6.49 8.32
C LEU A 44 -4.00 -6.57 9.73
N GLN A 45 -5.32 -6.46 9.82
CA GLN A 45 -6.04 -6.50 11.11
C GLN A 45 -5.91 -7.83 11.85
N ASP A 46 -5.67 -8.93 11.14
CA ASP A 46 -5.49 -10.25 11.74
C ASP A 46 -4.10 -10.45 12.36
N GLY A 47 -3.25 -9.43 12.35
CA GLY A 47 -1.89 -9.50 12.87
C GLY A 47 -0.86 -10.02 11.88
N SER A 48 -1.28 -10.45 10.70
CA SER A 48 -0.34 -10.87 9.65
C SER A 48 0.32 -9.68 8.98
N SER A 49 1.49 -9.91 8.41
CA SER A 49 2.16 -8.90 7.60
C SER A 49 2.97 -9.55 6.49
N ARG A 50 3.31 -8.75 5.49
CA ARG A 50 4.15 -9.17 4.36
C ARG A 50 5.08 -8.06 3.98
N VAL A 51 6.32 -8.42 3.64
CA VAL A 51 7.31 -7.47 3.12
C VAL A 51 7.39 -7.61 1.60
N LEU A 52 7.19 -6.50 0.91
CA LEU A 52 7.36 -6.39 -0.53
C LEU A 52 8.68 -5.67 -0.81
N LYS A 53 9.50 -6.29 -1.66
CA LYS A 53 10.77 -5.71 -2.13
C LYS A 53 10.56 -5.03 -3.48
N ALA A 54 11.59 -4.33 -3.97
CA ALA A 54 11.56 -3.70 -5.29
C ALA A 54 11.10 -4.69 -6.36
N GLY A 55 10.12 -4.30 -7.16
CA GLY A 55 9.43 -5.16 -8.12
C GLY A 55 8.19 -5.86 -7.57
N GLY A 56 8.04 -5.94 -6.25
CA GLY A 56 6.84 -6.47 -5.61
C GLY A 56 5.66 -5.51 -5.74
N HIS A 57 4.47 -6.06 -5.65
CA HIS A 57 3.25 -5.26 -5.80
C HIS A 57 2.08 -5.94 -5.09
N CYS A 58 1.04 -5.16 -4.83
CA CYS A 58 -0.23 -5.67 -4.31
C CYS A 58 -1.38 -4.81 -4.81
N TYR A 59 -2.58 -5.35 -4.68
CA TYR A 59 -3.81 -4.61 -4.96
C TYR A 59 -4.50 -4.32 -3.64
N ALA A 60 -4.70 -3.04 -3.32
CA ALA A 60 -5.34 -2.60 -2.09
C ALA A 60 -6.77 -2.16 -2.40
N ALA A 61 -7.74 -2.80 -1.75
CA ALA A 61 -9.16 -2.56 -1.98
C ALA A 61 -9.96 -2.44 -0.68
N ASP A 62 -9.29 -2.11 0.43
CA ASP A 62 -9.89 -2.02 1.75
C ASP A 62 -10.42 -0.62 2.05
N SER A 63 -11.12 -0.03 1.10
CA SER A 63 -11.80 1.25 1.29
C SER A 63 -12.84 1.14 2.40
N LEU A 64 -13.05 2.23 3.14
CA LEU A 64 -14.04 2.25 4.20
C LEU A 64 -15.44 2.01 3.59
N PRO A 65 -16.22 1.06 4.14
CA PRO A 65 -17.57 0.80 3.63
C PRO A 65 -18.44 2.05 3.69
N PRO A 66 -19.36 2.24 2.74
CA PRO A 66 -20.28 3.38 2.74
C PRO A 66 -21.04 3.48 4.06
N GLY A 67 -21.09 4.66 4.66
CA GLY A 67 -21.78 4.92 5.92
C GLY A 67 -21.05 4.45 7.18
N ALA A 68 -19.91 3.78 7.04
CA ALA A 68 -19.13 3.32 8.20
C ALA A 68 -18.31 4.46 8.79
N THR A 69 -18.13 4.43 10.11
CA THR A 69 -17.17 5.25 10.81
C THR A 69 -15.86 4.47 10.93
N PHE A 70 -14.74 5.11 10.62
CA PHE A 70 -13.44 4.45 10.71
C PHE A 70 -13.16 3.98 12.14
N ASP A 71 -12.80 2.70 12.27
CA ASP A 71 -12.36 2.09 13.52
C ASP A 71 -11.02 1.41 13.28
N SER A 72 -9.96 1.90 13.90
CA SER A 72 -8.60 1.40 13.74
C SER A 72 -8.43 -0.06 14.20
N LYS A 73 -9.39 -0.61 14.93
CA LYS A 73 -9.37 -2.01 15.37
C LYS A 73 -10.05 -2.95 14.39
N VAL A 74 -10.71 -2.42 13.36
CA VAL A 74 -11.53 -3.18 12.42
C VAL A 74 -11.15 -2.90 10.98
N HIS A 75 -10.84 -1.65 10.65
CA HIS A 75 -10.69 -1.20 9.26
C HIS A 75 -9.25 -0.94 8.89
N GLY A 76 -8.95 -1.21 7.61
CA GLY A 76 -7.71 -0.77 7.00
C GLY A 76 -6.52 -1.68 7.27
N HIS A 77 -5.38 -1.15 6.91
CA HIS A 77 -4.06 -1.77 7.03
C HIS A 77 -3.05 -0.71 7.47
N TRP A 78 -1.86 -1.14 7.82
CA TRP A 78 -0.74 -0.22 8.04
C TRP A 78 0.39 -0.58 7.08
N SER A 79 1.29 0.38 6.84
CA SER A 79 2.50 0.17 6.05
C SER A 79 3.70 0.79 6.74
N ALA A 80 4.88 0.23 6.48
CA ALA A 80 6.12 0.72 7.05
C ALA A 80 7.26 0.55 6.07
N GLN A 81 8.20 1.48 6.12
CA GLN A 81 9.49 1.32 5.47
C GLN A 81 10.29 0.27 6.24
N ARG A 82 10.93 -0.65 5.50
CA ARG A 82 11.85 -1.65 6.03
C ARG A 82 13.17 -1.60 5.25
N GLY A 83 14.19 -2.26 5.80
CA GLY A 83 15.49 -2.31 5.16
C GLY A 83 16.31 -1.02 5.32
N ALA A 84 17.44 -0.96 4.62
CA ALA A 84 18.45 0.07 4.81
C ALA A 84 18.20 1.33 3.96
N ASN A 85 17.27 1.29 3.03
CA ASN A 85 17.04 2.38 2.07
C ASN A 85 15.64 2.96 2.22
N ALA A 86 15.48 4.20 1.81
CA ALA A 86 14.16 4.81 1.69
C ALA A 86 13.27 4.00 0.74
N LEU A 87 11.98 4.06 0.98
CA LEU A 87 10.97 3.34 0.22
C LEU A 87 10.35 4.28 -0.82
N VAL A 88 10.35 3.84 -2.08
CA VAL A 88 9.66 4.53 -3.16
C VAL A 88 8.57 3.62 -3.71
N THR A 89 7.34 4.10 -3.73
CA THR A 89 6.19 3.35 -4.20
C THR A 89 5.43 4.11 -5.28
N LEU A 90 4.77 3.37 -6.15
CA LEU A 90 3.87 3.88 -7.19
C LEU A 90 2.47 3.35 -6.92
N PHE A 91 1.52 4.24 -6.77
CA PHE A 91 0.10 3.93 -6.66
C PHE A 91 -0.56 4.19 -8.00
N VAL A 92 -1.37 3.22 -8.47
CA VAL A 92 -2.07 3.32 -9.76
C VAL A 92 -3.54 2.94 -9.57
N TRP A 93 -4.44 3.78 -10.03
CA TRP A 93 -5.87 3.51 -9.95
C TRP A 93 -6.63 3.87 -11.24
#